data_b784c71eca517baf2048c176fa3a5ba4
#
_entry.id   b784c71eca517baf2048c176fa3a5ba4
#
_cell.length_a   1.000
_cell.length_b   1.000
_cell.length_c   1.000
_cell.angle_alpha   90.00
_cell.angle_beta   90.00
_cell.angle_gamma   90.00
#
_symmetry.space_group_name_H-M   'P 1'
#
loop_
_entity.id
_entity.type
_entity.pdbx_description
1 polymer ?
#
loop_
_entity_poly.entity_id
_entity_poly.type
_entity_poly.pdbx_seq_one_letter_code
_entity_poly.pdbx_strand_id
1 'polypeptide(L)'
;MGKNDMAKLVMNLDELEYTEFGKGEKFNAERAMISDKIGAEKLGYAVVRLKPGKRAWPYHSHYVNEEFFYVLEGEGTLRHADKEYPIRAGDFICSPPDPKQPHQIINSSDKSLSYIALSTLEHTDVFLYPDSDKYGVWHGKTRDPGDPGSFIVFARKDTAVDYWDGEAE
;
A
#
# COMPACT_ATOMS: atom_id res chain seq x y z
N MET A 1 20.56 -25.27 10.66
CA MET A 1 20.34 -24.74 12.03
C MET A 1 19.91 -23.28 11.86
N GLY A 2 18.60 -23.05 11.72
CA GLY A 2 18.04 -21.72 11.59
C GLY A 2 18.09 -21.01 12.93
N LYS A 3 18.64 -19.80 12.95
CA LYS A 3 18.46 -18.87 14.05
C LYS A 3 16.97 -18.60 14.19
N ASN A 4 16.40 -19.08 15.27
CA ASN A 4 15.10 -18.65 15.77
C ASN A 4 15.32 -17.26 16.37
N ASP A 5 15.48 -16.26 15.53
CA ASP A 5 15.35 -14.86 15.98
C ASP A 5 13.87 -14.69 16.33
N MET A 6 13.56 -14.81 17.62
CA MET A 6 12.24 -14.49 18.11
C MET A 6 11.92 -13.07 17.67
N ALA A 7 10.81 -12.91 16.96
CA ALA A 7 10.34 -11.61 16.51
C ALA A 7 10.30 -10.64 17.72
N LYS A 8 10.78 -9.44 17.52
CA LYS A 8 10.80 -8.41 18.57
C LYS A 8 9.35 -8.00 18.84
N LEU A 9 8.87 -8.18 20.07
CA LEU A 9 7.48 -7.85 20.42
C LEU A 9 7.20 -6.35 20.51
N VAL A 10 8.24 -5.54 20.71
CA VAL A 10 8.13 -4.10 20.84
C VAL A 10 9.22 -3.44 19.98
N MET A 11 8.85 -2.43 19.21
CA MET A 11 9.76 -1.64 18.39
C MET A 11 9.39 -0.17 18.49
N ASN A 12 10.38 0.70 18.72
CA ASN A 12 10.17 2.12 18.73
C ASN A 12 10.37 2.75 17.35
N LEU A 13 9.77 3.92 17.11
CA LEU A 13 9.92 4.66 15.85
C LEU A 13 11.37 5.07 15.55
N ASP A 14 12.19 5.30 16.57
CA ASP A 14 13.61 5.65 16.45
C ASP A 14 14.51 4.48 16.02
N GLU A 15 13.99 3.23 16.10
CA GLU A 15 14.67 2.02 15.66
C GLU A 15 14.38 1.66 14.20
N LEU A 16 13.55 2.45 13.51
CA LEU A 16 13.10 2.13 12.17
C LEU A 16 14.17 2.45 11.12
N GLU A 17 14.44 1.47 10.29
CA GLU A 17 15.27 1.61 9.11
C GLU A 17 14.39 1.87 7.88
N TYR A 18 14.61 3.00 7.22
CA TYR A 18 13.83 3.41 6.06
C TYR A 18 14.53 3.03 4.76
N THR A 19 13.76 2.59 3.79
CA THR A 19 14.20 2.34 2.43
C THR A 19 13.41 3.22 1.46
N GLU A 20 14.11 3.80 0.49
CA GLU A 20 13.44 4.54 -0.58
C GLU A 20 12.72 3.58 -1.52
N PHE A 21 11.54 3.96 -1.95
CA PHE A 21 10.77 3.27 -2.98
C PHE A 21 9.96 4.25 -3.82
N GLY A 22 9.59 3.82 -5.02
CA GLY A 22 8.78 4.61 -5.94
C GLY A 22 9.35 4.61 -7.36
N LYS A 23 8.79 5.45 -8.21
CA LYS A 23 9.22 5.60 -9.60
C LYS A 23 8.87 6.99 -10.15
N GLY A 24 9.82 7.59 -10.83
CA GLY A 24 9.69 8.93 -11.42
C GLY A 24 9.63 10.02 -10.33
N GLU A 25 9.20 11.22 -10.74
CA GLU A 25 9.24 12.38 -9.84
C GLU A 25 8.13 12.41 -8.80
N LYS A 26 6.95 11.89 -9.14
CA LYS A 26 5.77 11.97 -8.28
C LYS A 26 5.78 10.91 -7.17
N PHE A 27 6.17 9.69 -7.51
CA PHE A 27 6.16 8.55 -6.60
C PHE A 27 7.55 8.33 -6.03
N ASN A 28 7.79 8.94 -4.89
CA ASN A 28 9.03 8.80 -4.14
C ASN A 28 8.71 8.92 -2.66
N ALA A 29 8.98 7.87 -1.91
CA ALA A 29 8.72 7.79 -0.49
C ALA A 29 9.84 7.02 0.22
N GLU A 30 10.00 7.25 1.49
CA GLU A 30 10.76 6.40 2.39
C GLU A 30 9.78 5.53 3.18
N ARG A 31 10.05 4.24 3.28
CA ARG A 31 9.20 3.28 3.99
C ARG A 31 10.01 2.41 4.94
N ALA A 32 9.55 2.27 6.16
CA ALA A 32 10.03 1.29 7.13
C ALA A 32 8.96 0.23 7.35
N MET A 33 9.22 -1.01 6.92
CA MET A 33 8.35 -2.17 7.19
C MET A 33 8.54 -2.60 8.64
N ILE A 34 7.43 -2.81 9.34
CA ILE A 34 7.40 -3.17 10.76
C ILE A 34 6.91 -4.61 10.94
N SER A 35 5.90 -5.03 10.18
CA SER A 35 5.19 -6.30 10.33
C SER A 35 6.12 -7.49 10.51
N ASP A 36 7.07 -7.64 9.60
CA ASP A 36 7.98 -8.79 9.58
C ASP A 36 8.96 -8.79 10.76
N LYS A 37 9.30 -7.57 11.25
CA LYS A 37 10.25 -7.38 12.35
C LYS A 37 9.64 -7.71 13.72
N ILE A 38 8.30 -7.56 13.85
CA ILE A 38 7.57 -7.82 15.11
C ILE A 38 6.67 -9.05 15.06
N GLY A 39 6.76 -9.86 13.98
CA GLY A 39 6.04 -11.13 13.87
C GLY A 39 4.53 -10.98 13.64
N ALA A 40 4.10 -9.93 12.97
CA ALA A 40 2.71 -9.76 12.58
C ALA A 40 2.36 -10.70 11.42
N GLU A 41 1.23 -11.42 11.53
CA GLU A 41 0.80 -12.41 10.54
C GLU A 41 -0.37 -11.95 9.67
N LYS A 42 -1.32 -11.22 10.27
CA LYS A 42 -2.58 -10.82 9.62
C LYS A 42 -2.66 -9.34 9.27
N LEU A 43 -1.74 -8.56 9.78
CA LEU A 43 -1.70 -7.11 9.58
C LEU A 43 -0.34 -6.70 9.05
N GLY A 44 -0.35 -5.99 7.94
CA GLY A 44 0.83 -5.33 7.39
C GLY A 44 0.92 -3.90 7.88
N TYR A 45 2.01 -3.51 8.56
CA TYR A 45 2.21 -2.11 8.91
C TYR A 45 3.59 -1.61 8.53
N ALA A 46 3.58 -0.34 8.15
CA ALA A 46 4.77 0.41 7.84
C ALA A 46 4.63 1.85 8.32
N VAL A 47 5.76 2.50 8.56
CA VAL A 47 5.80 3.95 8.61
C VAL A 47 6.29 4.47 7.26
N VAL A 48 5.58 5.47 6.75
CA VAL A 48 5.85 6.10 5.45
C VAL A 48 6.19 7.56 5.68
N ARG A 49 7.22 8.05 4.97
CA ARG A 49 7.60 9.46 4.92
C ARG A 49 7.55 9.97 3.50
N LEU A 50 6.91 11.11 3.32
CA LEU A 50 6.77 11.79 2.04
C LEU A 50 7.45 13.16 2.10
N LYS A 51 8.37 13.41 1.19
CA LYS A 51 8.89 14.76 0.92
C LYS A 51 7.80 15.63 0.28
N PRO A 52 7.91 16.97 0.30
CA PRO A 52 6.97 17.88 -0.36
C PRO A 52 6.65 17.47 -1.80
N GLY A 53 5.37 17.50 -2.17
CA GLY A 53 4.87 17.15 -3.51
C GLY A 53 4.83 15.65 -3.84
N LYS A 54 5.28 14.77 -2.92
CA LYS A 54 5.39 13.34 -3.19
C LYS A 54 4.18 12.55 -2.68
N ARG A 55 4.08 11.31 -3.20
CA ARG A 55 3.11 10.29 -2.82
C ARG A 55 3.78 8.91 -2.83
N ALA A 56 3.30 8.00 -2.00
CA ALA A 56 3.86 6.65 -1.89
C ALA A 56 3.34 5.73 -2.99
N TRP A 57 2.02 5.66 -3.14
CA TRP A 57 1.35 4.76 -4.06
C TRP A 57 0.49 5.49 -5.07
N PRO A 58 0.18 4.85 -6.22
CA PRO A 58 -0.84 5.32 -7.14
C PRO A 58 -2.22 5.44 -6.46
N TYR A 59 -3.10 6.23 -7.03
CA TYR A 59 -4.50 6.28 -6.64
C TYR A 59 -5.15 4.91 -6.92
N HIS A 60 -5.63 4.22 -5.88
CA HIS A 60 -6.08 2.84 -5.99
C HIS A 60 -7.16 2.49 -4.96
N SER A 61 -7.84 1.37 -5.21
CA SER A 61 -8.78 0.75 -4.28
C SER A 61 -8.52 -0.75 -4.20
N HIS A 62 -9.04 -1.36 -3.13
CA HIS A 62 -8.96 -2.78 -2.84
C HIS A 62 -10.35 -3.42 -2.90
N TYR A 63 -10.42 -4.69 -3.30
CA TYR A 63 -11.65 -5.48 -3.19
C TYR A 63 -11.76 -6.22 -1.86
N VAL A 64 -10.64 -6.52 -1.23
CA VAL A 64 -10.59 -7.43 -0.08
C VAL A 64 -9.88 -6.83 1.13
N ASN A 65 -8.70 -6.26 0.95
CA ASN A 65 -7.96 -5.70 2.08
C ASN A 65 -8.53 -4.35 2.53
N GLU A 66 -8.70 -4.22 3.83
CA GLU A 66 -8.98 -2.94 4.48
C GLU A 66 -7.66 -2.24 4.82
N GLU A 67 -7.59 -0.94 4.57
CA GLU A 67 -6.45 -0.12 4.92
C GLU A 67 -6.81 0.97 5.94
N PHE A 68 -5.83 1.28 6.76
CA PHE A 68 -5.93 2.31 7.78
C PHE A 68 -4.67 3.15 7.76
N PHE A 69 -4.83 4.45 7.97
CA PHE A 69 -3.68 5.35 8.11
C PHE A 69 -3.84 6.24 9.34
N TYR A 70 -2.72 6.51 10.00
CA TYR A 70 -2.66 7.47 11.09
C TYR A 70 -1.53 8.44 10.84
N VAL A 71 -1.87 9.73 10.75
CA VAL A 71 -0.89 10.77 10.49
C VAL A 71 -0.09 11.07 11.74
N LEU A 72 1.22 10.79 11.70
CA LEU A 72 2.14 11.00 12.82
C LEU A 72 2.63 12.45 12.89
N GLU A 73 2.97 13.02 11.72
CA GLU A 73 3.59 14.34 11.61
C GLU A 73 3.28 14.98 10.27
N GLY A 74 3.20 16.30 10.26
CA GLY A 74 2.99 17.07 9.04
C GLY A 74 1.53 17.18 8.64
N GLU A 75 1.32 17.61 7.41
CA GLU A 75 0.01 17.79 6.79
C GLU A 75 0.06 17.46 5.30
N GLY A 76 -1.10 17.21 4.71
CA GLY A 76 -1.20 16.87 3.30
C GLY A 76 -2.65 16.77 2.83
N THR A 77 -2.87 15.99 1.79
CA THR A 77 -4.18 15.77 1.19
C THR A 77 -4.45 14.27 1.05
N LEU A 78 -5.60 13.82 1.53
CA LEU A 78 -6.19 12.55 1.15
C LEU A 78 -7.11 12.78 -0.06
N ARG A 79 -6.77 12.21 -1.20
CA ARG A 79 -7.68 12.04 -2.33
C ARG A 79 -8.44 10.73 -2.10
N HIS A 80 -9.78 10.81 -2.00
CA HIS A 80 -10.63 9.65 -1.74
C HIS A 80 -11.92 9.75 -2.54
N ALA A 81 -12.19 8.74 -3.36
CA ALA A 81 -13.25 8.78 -4.37
C ALA A 81 -13.13 10.08 -5.21
N ASP A 82 -14.18 10.87 -5.30
CA ASP A 82 -14.19 12.12 -6.07
C ASP A 82 -13.93 13.38 -5.23
N LYS A 83 -13.36 13.21 -4.02
CA LYS A 83 -13.15 14.30 -3.05
C LYS A 83 -11.70 14.35 -2.58
N GLU A 84 -11.32 15.53 -2.13
CA GLU A 84 -10.07 15.78 -1.44
C GLU A 84 -10.35 16.27 -0.02
N TYR A 85 -9.57 15.73 0.92
CA TYR A 85 -9.67 16.06 2.33
C TYR A 85 -8.29 16.54 2.81
N PRO A 86 -8.19 17.72 3.45
CA PRO A 86 -6.96 18.07 4.14
C PRO A 86 -6.75 17.10 5.31
N ILE A 87 -5.52 16.65 5.47
CA ILE A 87 -5.11 15.78 6.58
C ILE A 87 -3.92 16.37 7.32
N ARG A 88 -3.83 16.09 8.61
CA ARG A 88 -2.77 16.58 9.49
C ARG A 88 -2.44 15.60 10.60
N ALA A 89 -1.36 15.85 11.33
CA ALA A 89 -0.98 15.05 12.49
C ALA A 89 -2.15 14.84 13.47
N GLY A 90 -2.36 13.58 13.86
CA GLY A 90 -3.46 13.14 14.72
C GLY A 90 -4.68 12.61 13.97
N ASP A 91 -4.75 12.72 12.65
CA ASP A 91 -5.89 12.23 11.87
C ASP A 91 -5.84 10.71 11.69
N PHE A 92 -7.02 10.10 11.82
CA PHE A 92 -7.30 8.69 11.55
C PHE A 92 -8.04 8.58 10.22
N ILE A 93 -7.57 7.72 9.34
CA ILE A 93 -8.12 7.53 8.00
C ILE A 93 -8.43 6.04 7.83
N CYS A 94 -9.65 5.71 7.40
CA CYS A 94 -10.06 4.35 7.05
C CYS A 94 -10.31 4.27 5.55
N SER A 95 -9.85 3.21 4.93
CA SER A 95 -10.12 2.85 3.54
C SER A 95 -10.67 1.42 3.51
N PRO A 96 -12.00 1.26 3.58
CA PRO A 96 -12.63 -0.05 3.53
C PRO A 96 -12.44 -0.71 2.15
N PRO A 97 -12.56 -2.03 2.06
CA PRO A 97 -12.48 -2.76 0.80
C PRO A 97 -13.68 -2.47 -0.10
N ASP A 98 -13.61 -1.40 -0.85
CA ASP A 98 -14.63 -0.99 -1.81
C ASP A 98 -13.96 -0.46 -3.09
N PRO A 99 -14.17 -1.13 -4.25
CA PRO A 99 -13.60 -0.70 -5.53
C PRO A 99 -14.06 0.70 -5.98
N LYS A 100 -15.13 1.24 -5.40
CA LYS A 100 -15.65 2.58 -5.70
C LYS A 100 -15.06 3.67 -4.82
N GLN A 101 -14.20 3.30 -3.85
CA GLN A 101 -13.58 4.22 -2.91
C GLN A 101 -12.04 4.21 -3.04
N PRO A 102 -11.49 4.51 -4.22
CA PRO A 102 -10.05 4.61 -4.36
C PRO A 102 -9.50 5.77 -3.53
N HIS A 103 -8.27 5.60 -3.07
CA HIS A 103 -7.61 6.58 -2.20
C HIS A 103 -6.14 6.80 -2.58
N GLN A 104 -5.61 7.93 -2.16
CA GLN A 104 -4.21 8.29 -2.27
C GLN A 104 -3.86 9.38 -1.26
N ILE A 105 -2.77 9.20 -0.51
CA ILE A 105 -2.20 10.24 0.33
C ILE A 105 -1.14 11.00 -0.46
N ILE A 106 -1.24 12.31 -0.46
CA ILE A 106 -0.35 13.24 -1.16
C ILE A 106 0.21 14.22 -0.13
N ASN A 107 1.52 14.38 -0.08
CA ASN A 107 2.11 15.48 0.65
C ASN A 107 1.98 16.76 -0.20
N SER A 108 0.93 17.52 0.05
CA SER A 108 0.67 18.81 -0.62
C SER A 108 1.26 20.01 0.11
N SER A 109 1.98 19.77 1.21
CA SER A 109 2.65 20.80 2.01
C SER A 109 4.10 21.05 1.57
N ASP A 110 4.75 22.02 2.21
CA ASP A 110 6.17 22.35 2.03
C ASP A 110 7.10 21.64 3.05
N LYS A 111 6.53 20.81 3.94
CA LYS A 111 7.25 20.05 4.96
C LYS A 111 7.10 18.55 4.75
N SER A 112 7.82 17.75 5.50
CA SER A 112 7.67 16.31 5.49
C SER A 112 6.32 15.89 6.07
N LEU A 113 5.69 14.87 5.48
CA LEU A 113 4.50 14.19 5.99
C LEU A 113 4.88 12.77 6.38
N SER A 114 4.55 12.35 7.59
CA SER A 114 4.80 10.98 8.07
C SER A 114 3.52 10.36 8.60
N TYR A 115 3.27 9.09 8.24
CA TYR A 115 2.09 8.37 8.69
C TYR A 115 2.35 6.87 8.84
N ILE A 116 1.56 6.22 9.69
CA ILE A 116 1.45 4.77 9.74
C ILE A 116 0.50 4.34 8.63
N ALA A 117 0.91 3.37 7.83
CA ALA A 117 0.05 2.64 6.89
C ALA A 117 -0.14 1.22 7.43
N LEU A 118 -1.39 0.81 7.59
CA LEU A 118 -1.78 -0.51 8.03
C LEU A 118 -2.75 -1.11 7.02
N SER A 119 -2.60 -2.38 6.73
CA SER A 119 -3.50 -3.15 5.86
C SER A 119 -3.77 -4.52 6.47
N THR A 120 -4.96 -5.06 6.30
CA THR A 120 -5.15 -6.49 6.45
C THR A 120 -4.32 -7.24 5.41
N LEU A 121 -3.94 -8.49 5.72
CA LEU A 121 -3.12 -9.33 4.83
C LEU A 121 -3.93 -10.56 4.40
N GLU A 122 -4.99 -10.32 3.65
CA GLU A 122 -5.71 -11.42 3.00
C GLU A 122 -4.86 -12.00 1.87
N HIS A 123 -4.91 -13.33 1.71
CA HIS A 123 -4.06 -14.04 0.76
C HIS A 123 -4.36 -13.75 -0.72
N THR A 124 -5.50 -13.18 -1.01
CA THR A 124 -5.90 -12.81 -2.37
C THR A 124 -6.54 -11.43 -2.33
N ASP A 125 -6.10 -10.55 -3.22
CA ASP A 125 -6.71 -9.24 -3.37
C ASP A 125 -6.69 -8.79 -4.83
N VAL A 126 -7.63 -7.93 -5.17
CA VAL A 126 -7.72 -7.27 -6.48
C VAL A 126 -7.65 -5.77 -6.26
N PHE A 127 -6.77 -5.11 -6.98
CA PHE A 127 -6.57 -3.66 -6.91
C PHE A 127 -7.08 -2.99 -8.17
N LEU A 128 -7.73 -1.86 -8.04
CA LEU A 128 -8.04 -0.99 -9.17
C LEU A 128 -7.20 0.28 -9.12
N TYR A 129 -6.77 0.74 -10.29
CA TYR A 129 -5.99 1.96 -10.47
C TYR A 129 -6.69 2.89 -11.48
N PRO A 130 -7.65 3.71 -11.02
CA PRO A 130 -8.50 4.50 -11.93
C PRO A 130 -7.71 5.45 -12.84
N ASP A 131 -6.65 6.09 -12.33
CA ASP A 131 -5.85 7.06 -13.10
C ASP A 131 -5.09 6.43 -14.29
N SER A 132 -4.90 5.13 -14.30
CA SER A 132 -4.15 4.42 -15.35
C SER A 132 -4.93 3.30 -16.00
N ASP A 133 -6.22 3.19 -15.69
CA ASP A 133 -7.17 2.18 -16.19
C ASP A 133 -6.61 0.75 -16.18
N LYS A 134 -5.98 0.40 -15.08
CA LYS A 134 -5.43 -0.94 -14.87
C LYS A 134 -5.97 -1.56 -13.60
N TYR A 135 -5.82 -2.86 -13.51
CA TYR A 135 -6.04 -3.62 -12.29
C TYR A 135 -4.80 -4.45 -11.96
N GLY A 136 -4.70 -4.85 -10.69
CA GLY A 136 -3.74 -5.85 -10.23
C GLY A 136 -4.47 -6.97 -9.54
N VAL A 137 -3.96 -8.17 -9.65
CA VAL A 137 -4.36 -9.33 -8.85
C VAL A 137 -3.15 -9.82 -8.11
N TRP A 138 -3.31 -10.03 -6.82
CA TRP A 138 -2.29 -10.64 -6.00
C TRP A 138 -2.87 -11.84 -5.26
N HIS A 139 -2.11 -12.94 -5.23
CA HIS A 139 -2.38 -14.11 -4.41
C HIS A 139 -1.07 -14.63 -3.84
N GLY A 140 -1.05 -14.97 -2.56
CA GLY A 140 0.11 -15.56 -1.89
C GLY A 140 0.17 -15.21 -0.42
N LYS A 141 1.04 -15.91 0.31
CA LYS A 141 1.29 -15.64 1.73
C LYS A 141 2.26 -14.48 1.93
N THR A 142 3.12 -14.24 0.98
CA THR A 142 4.10 -13.16 1.01
C THR A 142 3.88 -12.25 -0.18
N ARG A 143 4.26 -10.98 -0.06
CA ARG A 143 4.26 -10.04 -1.20
C ARG A 143 5.57 -10.09 -1.98
N ASP A 144 6.31 -11.19 -1.88
CA ASP A 144 7.50 -11.43 -2.66
C ASP A 144 7.14 -12.14 -3.98
N PRO A 145 7.32 -11.48 -5.13
CA PRO A 145 7.08 -12.11 -6.45
C PRO A 145 7.98 -13.32 -6.72
N GLY A 146 9.07 -13.48 -5.99
CA GLY A 146 9.97 -14.62 -6.07
C GLY A 146 9.52 -15.85 -5.26
N ASP A 147 8.50 -15.71 -4.41
CA ASP A 147 7.93 -16.83 -3.68
C ASP A 147 7.11 -17.72 -4.66
N PRO A 148 7.44 -19.02 -4.79
CA PRO A 148 6.72 -19.94 -5.69
C PRO A 148 5.21 -20.05 -5.42
N GLY A 149 4.77 -19.70 -4.21
CA GLY A 149 3.35 -19.66 -3.83
C GLY A 149 2.68 -18.31 -4.08
N SER A 150 3.40 -17.32 -4.60
CA SER A 150 2.88 -15.99 -4.88
C SER A 150 2.59 -15.81 -6.37
N PHE A 151 1.50 -15.12 -6.65
CA PHE A 151 1.10 -14.70 -7.99
C PHE A 151 0.75 -13.21 -7.95
N ILE A 152 1.36 -12.44 -8.83
CA ILE A 152 1.02 -11.03 -9.02
C ILE A 152 0.98 -10.70 -10.50
N VAL A 153 -0.09 -10.02 -10.93
CA VAL A 153 -0.23 -9.52 -12.29
C VAL A 153 -0.82 -8.12 -12.26
N PHE A 154 -0.35 -7.29 -13.17
CA PHE A 154 -0.97 -6.00 -13.47
C PHE A 154 -1.32 -5.98 -14.94
N ALA A 155 -2.58 -5.67 -15.25
CA ALA A 155 -3.07 -5.62 -16.63
C ALA A 155 -3.97 -4.39 -16.81
N ARG A 156 -4.20 -4.01 -18.07
CA ARG A 156 -5.23 -3.04 -18.44
C ARG A 156 -6.53 -3.76 -18.72
N LYS A 157 -7.66 -3.09 -18.54
CA LYS A 157 -8.97 -3.68 -18.82
C LYS A 157 -9.17 -3.97 -20.31
N ASP A 158 -8.57 -3.16 -21.18
CA ASP A 158 -8.63 -3.32 -22.63
C ASP A 158 -7.77 -4.49 -23.17
N THR A 159 -6.97 -5.11 -22.31
CA THR A 159 -6.20 -6.33 -22.66
C THR A 159 -6.90 -7.63 -22.25
N ALA A 160 -8.14 -7.55 -21.76
CA ALA A 160 -8.92 -8.73 -21.43
C ALA A 160 -9.21 -9.55 -22.70
N VAL A 161 -9.12 -10.86 -22.57
CA VAL A 161 -9.46 -11.82 -23.64
C VAL A 161 -10.80 -12.47 -23.35
N ASP A 162 -11.42 -13.05 -24.37
CA ASP A 162 -12.63 -13.87 -24.21
C ASP A 162 -12.31 -15.13 -23.41
N TYR A 163 -13.32 -15.68 -22.72
CA TYR A 163 -13.16 -16.88 -21.89
C TYR A 163 -12.63 -18.08 -22.68
N TRP A 164 -12.96 -18.16 -23.98
CA TRP A 164 -12.56 -19.26 -24.86
C TRP A 164 -11.32 -18.96 -25.71
N ASP A 165 -10.69 -17.82 -25.50
CA ASP A 165 -9.51 -17.43 -26.28
C ASP A 165 -8.35 -18.41 -26.05
N GLY A 166 -7.95 -19.08 -27.14
CA GLY A 166 -6.91 -20.11 -27.10
C GLY A 166 -7.37 -21.51 -26.64
N GLU A 167 -8.65 -21.67 -26.25
CA GLU A 167 -9.18 -22.96 -25.77
C GLU A 167 -10.09 -23.68 -26.81
N ALA A 168 -10.64 -22.92 -27.73
CA ALA A 168 -11.54 -23.47 -28.77
C ALA A 168 -10.76 -23.83 -30.05
N GLU A 169 -10.56 -25.14 -30.33
CA GLU A 169 -10.12 -25.66 -31.61
C GLU A 169 -11.32 -26.15 -32.43
#